data_a109b52bde01bc04da9fae7a7f061b49
#
_entry.id   a109b52bde01bc04da9fae7a7f061b49
#
_cell.length_a   1.000
_cell.length_b   1.000
_cell.length_c   1.000
_cell.angle_alpha   90.00
_cell.angle_beta   90.00
_cell.angle_gamma   90.00
#
_symmetry.space_group_name_H-M   'P 1'
#
loop_
_entity.id
_entity.type
_entity.pdbx_description
1 polymer ?
#
loop_
_entity_poly.entity_id
_entity_poly.type
_entity_poly.pdbx_seq_one_letter_code
_entity_poly.pdbx_strand_id
1 'polypeptide(L)'
;MKDKKHVQLPNGLIKTDSIVPKDLLVYLAIKRFEDWETHTAYPSLKEIAKVCGCTEKTVSESIKRLVATDYLEVEKYKKGKKYFFKKYKGFEAFALEFLDRNDLSFTEKQYLAAQQQFLILENNLGKTTYSSYEMSNKINMSPSTIQRCDRSLIAKEYLTIIPTKVKDEETGLLKNEKIFNLEKFGQAVVFVLKNHEKSIQELKEENESLKKNQDIILREINKLKTARGEAELIL
;
A
#
# COMPACT_ATOMS: atom_id res chain seq x y z
N MET A 1 15.78 -17.77 -8.46
CA MET A 1 15.04 -16.63 -7.88
C MET A 1 13.57 -17.01 -7.84
N LYS A 2 12.94 -17.03 -6.64
CA LYS A 2 11.47 -17.16 -6.57
C LYS A 2 10.89 -15.94 -7.30
N ASP A 3 9.95 -16.17 -8.19
CA ASP A 3 9.31 -15.09 -8.97
C ASP A 3 8.64 -14.09 -8.05
N LYS A 4 9.30 -12.97 -7.82
CA LYS A 4 8.76 -11.85 -7.06
C LYS A 4 7.64 -11.22 -7.89
N LYS A 5 6.39 -11.37 -7.44
CA LYS A 5 5.21 -10.88 -8.17
C LYS A 5 4.80 -9.45 -7.77
N HIS A 6 5.25 -8.97 -6.62
CA HIS A 6 4.90 -7.64 -6.10
C HIS A 6 6.04 -7.00 -5.33
N VAL A 7 5.96 -5.70 -5.16
CA VAL A 7 6.82 -4.88 -4.29
C VAL A 7 5.97 -4.19 -3.23
N GLN A 8 6.59 -3.89 -2.10
CA GLN A 8 5.92 -3.33 -0.93
C GLN A 8 6.28 -1.84 -0.78
N LEU A 9 5.27 -0.99 -0.58
CA LEU A 9 5.38 0.42 -0.26
C LEU A 9 4.93 0.64 1.18
N PRO A 10 5.76 1.19 2.08
CA PRO A 10 5.35 1.46 3.46
C PRO A 10 4.16 2.42 3.55
N ASN A 11 3.14 2.08 4.36
CA ASN A 11 1.92 2.88 4.48
C ASN A 11 2.16 4.32 4.96
N GLY A 12 3.22 4.56 5.73
CA GLY A 12 3.55 5.90 6.22
C GLY A 12 4.31 6.78 5.23
N LEU A 13 4.85 6.19 4.15
CA LEU A 13 5.81 6.91 3.30
C LEU A 13 5.20 8.15 2.64
N ILE A 14 4.00 8.07 2.07
CA ILE A 14 3.38 9.23 1.44
C ILE A 14 2.89 10.28 2.44
N LYS A 15 2.66 9.92 3.68
CA LYS A 15 2.20 10.86 4.74
C LYS A 15 3.33 11.67 5.34
N THR A 16 4.57 11.44 4.88
CA THR A 16 5.76 12.15 5.35
C THR A 16 5.92 13.44 4.55
N ASP A 17 5.88 14.58 5.19
CA ASP A 17 5.81 15.92 4.56
C ASP A 17 6.87 16.20 3.49
N SER A 18 8.07 15.68 3.67
CA SER A 18 9.19 15.87 2.73
C SER A 18 9.18 14.90 1.54
N ILE A 19 8.29 13.92 1.53
CA ILE A 19 8.15 12.92 0.47
C ILE A 19 7.16 13.41 -0.58
N VAL A 20 7.53 13.24 -1.84
CA VAL A 20 6.68 13.57 -2.98
C VAL A 20 6.42 12.32 -3.83
N PRO A 21 5.36 12.30 -4.66
CA PRO A 21 4.96 11.10 -5.39
C PRO A 21 6.05 10.42 -6.22
N LYS A 22 7.00 11.19 -6.77
CA LYS A 22 8.15 10.62 -7.50
C LYS A 22 9.07 9.76 -6.62
N ASP A 23 9.14 10.07 -5.31
CA ASP A 23 9.98 9.32 -4.38
C ASP A 23 9.41 7.94 -4.13
N LEU A 24 8.08 7.80 -4.15
CA LEU A 24 7.39 6.52 -4.04
C LEU A 24 7.77 5.59 -5.20
N LEU A 25 7.78 6.11 -6.44
CA LEU A 25 8.19 5.31 -7.59
C LEU A 25 9.65 4.91 -7.53
N VAL A 26 10.53 5.83 -7.10
CA VAL A 26 11.95 5.51 -6.92
C VAL A 26 12.13 4.46 -5.84
N TYR A 27 11.41 4.55 -4.72
CA TYR A 27 11.41 3.52 -3.68
C TYR A 27 10.97 2.16 -4.22
N LEU A 28 9.82 2.09 -4.93
CA LEU A 28 9.31 0.87 -5.54
C LEU A 28 10.29 0.29 -6.58
N ALA A 29 10.93 1.15 -7.38
CA ALA A 29 11.92 0.73 -8.35
C ALA A 29 13.18 0.12 -7.70
N ILE A 30 13.67 0.68 -6.58
CA ILE A 30 14.78 0.09 -5.82
C ILE A 30 14.32 -1.23 -5.18
N LYS A 31 13.13 -1.25 -4.60
CA LYS A 31 12.51 -2.42 -3.96
C LYS A 31 12.30 -3.59 -4.91
N ARG A 32 12.14 -3.34 -6.21
CA ARG A 32 12.10 -4.37 -7.27
C ARG A 32 13.36 -5.25 -7.27
N PHE A 33 14.53 -4.64 -7.00
CA PHE A 33 15.84 -5.33 -7.00
C PHE A 33 16.21 -5.92 -5.64
N GLU A 34 15.32 -5.83 -4.65
CA GLU A 34 15.59 -6.35 -3.31
C GLU A 34 15.77 -7.86 -3.34
N ASP A 35 16.86 -8.30 -2.75
CA ASP A 35 17.01 -9.66 -2.28
C ASP A 35 16.19 -9.81 -0.99
N TRP A 36 15.22 -10.71 -0.99
CA TRP A 36 14.27 -10.85 0.11
C TRP A 36 14.86 -11.48 1.37
N GLU A 37 15.98 -12.23 1.24
CA GLU A 37 16.67 -12.87 2.37
C GLU A 37 17.51 -11.85 3.13
N THR A 38 18.23 -11.01 2.38
CA THR A 38 19.14 -10.01 2.94
C THR A 38 18.47 -8.64 3.14
N HIS A 39 17.28 -8.42 2.58
CA HIS A 39 16.59 -7.12 2.53
C HIS A 39 17.45 -5.99 1.94
N THR A 40 18.30 -6.33 0.97
CA THR A 40 19.21 -5.38 0.31
C THR A 40 19.04 -5.39 -1.19
N ALA A 41 19.40 -4.27 -1.84
CA ALA A 41 19.36 -4.13 -3.29
C ALA A 41 20.63 -3.44 -3.80
N TYR A 42 21.00 -3.68 -5.06
CA TYR A 42 22.23 -3.16 -5.66
C TYR A 42 22.02 -2.48 -7.03
N PRO A 43 20.86 -1.91 -7.37
CA PRO A 43 20.70 -1.30 -8.68
C PRO A 43 21.55 -0.04 -8.83
N SER A 44 22.02 0.20 -10.04
CA SER A 44 22.63 1.47 -10.44
C SER A 44 21.56 2.57 -10.57
N LEU A 45 21.95 3.83 -10.51
CA LEU A 45 21.03 4.95 -10.76
C LEU A 45 20.38 4.85 -12.13
N LYS A 46 21.11 4.37 -13.14
CA LYS A 46 20.64 4.16 -14.51
C LYS A 46 19.54 3.09 -14.59
N GLU A 47 19.69 1.98 -13.87
CA GLU A 47 18.68 0.93 -13.82
C GLU A 47 17.41 1.42 -13.12
N ILE A 48 17.53 2.11 -11.99
CA ILE A 48 16.39 2.71 -11.30
C ILE A 48 15.67 3.72 -12.20
N ALA A 49 16.43 4.61 -12.86
CA ALA A 49 15.90 5.61 -13.77
C ALA A 49 15.13 4.97 -14.95
N LYS A 50 15.66 3.87 -15.50
CA LYS A 50 15.00 3.09 -16.57
C LYS A 50 13.67 2.52 -16.09
N VAL A 51 13.62 1.91 -14.91
CA VAL A 51 12.37 1.35 -14.33
C VAL A 51 11.34 2.43 -14.07
N CYS A 52 11.75 3.58 -13.53
CA CYS A 52 10.85 4.70 -13.26
C CYS A 52 10.40 5.44 -14.52
N GLY A 53 11.17 5.43 -15.59
CA GLY A 53 10.98 6.31 -16.75
C GLY A 53 11.36 7.76 -16.46
N CYS A 54 12.43 8.00 -15.69
CA CYS A 54 12.90 9.33 -15.28
C CYS A 54 14.42 9.49 -15.44
N THR A 55 14.98 10.64 -15.07
CA THR A 55 16.43 10.88 -15.14
C THR A 55 17.17 10.39 -13.90
N GLU A 56 18.47 10.05 -14.03
CA GLU A 56 19.32 9.69 -12.90
C GLU A 56 19.43 10.83 -11.86
N LYS A 57 19.33 12.08 -12.28
CA LYS A 57 19.27 13.25 -11.38
C LYS A 57 18.03 13.16 -10.49
N THR A 58 16.85 12.89 -11.08
CA THR A 58 15.60 12.70 -10.34
C THR A 58 15.73 11.56 -9.32
N VAL A 59 16.30 10.43 -9.74
CA VAL A 59 16.56 9.28 -8.84
C VAL A 59 17.46 9.69 -7.68
N SER A 60 18.56 10.39 -7.95
CA SER A 60 19.52 10.81 -6.92
C SER A 60 18.88 11.76 -5.90
N GLU A 61 18.04 12.70 -6.34
CA GLU A 61 17.29 13.61 -5.46
C GLU A 61 16.26 12.86 -4.60
N SER A 62 15.54 11.91 -5.19
CA SER A 62 14.58 11.06 -4.47
C SER A 62 15.27 10.21 -3.40
N ILE A 63 16.40 9.57 -3.73
CA ILE A 63 17.17 8.78 -2.77
C ILE A 63 17.60 9.64 -1.57
N LYS A 64 18.04 10.90 -1.80
CA LYS A 64 18.41 11.80 -0.69
C LYS A 64 17.23 12.04 0.27
N ARG A 65 16.02 12.26 -0.25
CA ARG A 65 14.82 12.44 0.59
C ARG A 65 14.42 11.15 1.32
N LEU A 66 14.47 10.01 0.64
CA LEU A 66 14.18 8.69 1.25
C LEU A 66 15.16 8.35 2.37
N VAL A 67 16.44 8.74 2.23
CA VAL A 67 17.45 8.58 3.30
C VAL A 67 17.19 9.56 4.44
N ALA A 68 16.89 10.83 4.13
CA ALA A 68 16.60 11.85 5.15
C ALA A 68 15.35 11.52 5.99
N THR A 69 14.42 10.75 5.46
CA THR A 69 13.19 10.31 6.15
C THR A 69 13.29 8.90 6.74
N ASP A 70 14.49 8.32 6.76
CA ASP A 70 14.78 7.00 7.35
C ASP A 70 14.01 5.81 6.73
N TYR A 71 13.53 5.93 5.49
CA TYR A 71 12.93 4.79 4.76
C TYR A 71 13.95 3.95 4.02
N LEU A 72 15.12 4.52 3.73
CA LEU A 72 16.20 3.90 2.99
C LEU A 72 17.55 4.27 3.62
N GLU A 73 18.42 3.28 3.74
CA GLU A 73 19.84 3.52 4.06
C GLU A 73 20.67 3.16 2.83
N VAL A 74 21.74 3.90 2.59
CA VAL A 74 22.59 3.74 1.40
C VAL A 74 24.04 3.72 1.77
N GLU A 75 24.72 2.66 1.39
CA GLU A 75 26.16 2.53 1.54
C GLU A 75 26.87 2.49 0.19
N LYS A 76 28.14 2.90 0.18
CA LYS A 76 29.01 2.69 -0.98
C LYS A 76 29.38 1.22 -1.07
N TYR A 77 29.15 0.61 -2.24
CA TYR A 77 29.49 -0.79 -2.46
C TYR A 77 30.19 -0.96 -3.81
N LYS A 78 31.47 -1.38 -3.77
CA LYS A 78 32.32 -1.50 -4.97
C LYS A 78 32.26 -0.21 -5.81
N LYS A 79 31.82 -0.31 -7.08
CA LYS A 79 31.62 0.84 -7.99
C LYS A 79 30.20 1.41 -7.98
N GLY A 80 29.33 0.94 -7.06
CA GLY A 80 27.90 1.29 -6.99
C GLY A 80 27.44 1.63 -5.60
N LYS A 81 26.16 1.39 -5.35
CA LYS A 81 25.48 1.61 -4.09
C LYS A 81 24.78 0.33 -3.63
N LYS A 82 24.77 0.11 -2.33
CA LYS A 82 23.94 -0.88 -1.66
C LYS A 82 22.85 -0.15 -0.90
N TYR A 83 21.62 -0.62 -1.07
CA TYR A 83 20.43 -0.07 -0.45
C TYR A 83 19.90 -1.04 0.57
N PHE A 84 19.54 -0.52 1.77
CA PHE A 84 18.93 -1.27 2.84
C PHE A 84 17.54 -0.68 3.10
N PHE A 85 16.54 -1.54 3.20
CA PHE A 85 15.18 -1.14 3.49
C PHE A 85 14.93 -1.21 4.98
N LYS A 86 14.43 -0.11 5.54
CA LYS A 86 14.04 -0.09 6.96
C LYS A 86 12.77 -0.91 7.17
N LYS A 87 12.65 -1.54 8.33
CA LYS A 87 11.44 -2.26 8.74
C LYS A 87 10.32 -1.28 9.05
N TYR A 88 9.10 -1.58 8.61
CA TYR A 88 7.91 -0.77 8.83
C TYR A 88 6.70 -1.65 9.16
N LYS A 89 5.68 -1.03 9.80
CA LYS A 89 4.41 -1.68 10.09
C LYS A 89 3.42 -1.35 8.96
N GLY A 90 2.97 -2.38 8.26
CA GLY A 90 2.01 -2.25 7.17
C GLY A 90 2.60 -1.71 5.88
N PHE A 91 2.05 -2.15 4.78
CA PHE A 91 2.47 -1.78 3.42
C PHE A 91 1.32 -1.90 2.44
N GLU A 92 1.41 -1.15 1.35
CA GLU A 92 0.65 -1.35 0.13
C GLU A 92 1.45 -2.22 -0.84
N ALA A 93 0.81 -3.19 -1.48
CA ALA A 93 1.45 -4.05 -2.46
C ALA A 93 1.21 -3.52 -3.87
N PHE A 94 2.29 -3.43 -4.66
CA PHE A 94 2.26 -3.07 -6.07
C PHE A 94 2.74 -4.23 -6.91
N ALA A 95 2.02 -4.54 -7.99
CA ALA A 95 2.47 -5.50 -8.98
C ALA A 95 3.75 -5.01 -9.65
N LEU A 96 4.68 -5.92 -9.94
CA LEU A 96 5.88 -5.55 -10.72
C LEU A 96 5.52 -5.05 -12.12
N GLU A 97 4.48 -5.61 -12.73
CA GLU A 97 3.96 -5.18 -14.02
C GLU A 97 3.53 -3.71 -14.03
N PHE A 98 3.06 -3.17 -12.90
CA PHE A 98 2.75 -1.74 -12.77
C PHE A 98 3.95 -0.85 -13.12
N LEU A 99 5.14 -1.23 -12.66
CA LEU A 99 6.37 -0.50 -12.97
C LEU A 99 6.76 -0.62 -14.45
N ASP A 100 6.45 -1.74 -15.07
CA ASP A 100 6.79 -2.06 -16.47
C ASP A 100 5.77 -1.51 -17.50
N ARG A 101 4.64 -0.94 -17.04
CA ARG A 101 3.60 -0.39 -17.94
C ARG A 101 4.15 0.74 -18.80
N ASN A 102 4.18 0.53 -20.11
CA ASN A 102 4.66 1.53 -21.09
C ASN A 102 3.55 2.50 -21.52
N ASP A 103 2.29 2.14 -21.31
CA ASP A 103 1.11 2.96 -21.60
C ASP A 103 0.85 4.04 -20.53
N LEU A 104 1.49 3.93 -19.35
CA LEU A 104 1.44 4.91 -18.29
C LEU A 104 2.67 5.81 -18.29
N SER A 105 2.45 7.11 -18.34
CA SER A 105 3.51 8.11 -18.17
C SER A 105 4.07 8.10 -16.74
N PHE A 106 5.26 8.65 -16.56
CA PHE A 106 5.88 8.80 -15.24
C PHE A 106 4.96 9.53 -14.23
N THR A 107 4.27 10.59 -14.67
CA THR A 107 3.35 11.36 -13.82
C THR A 107 2.10 10.56 -13.43
N GLU A 108 1.55 9.75 -14.34
CA GLU A 108 0.41 8.88 -14.05
C GLU A 108 0.80 7.79 -13.05
N LYS A 109 1.97 7.16 -13.22
CA LYS A 109 2.49 6.18 -12.25
C LYS A 109 2.67 6.79 -10.86
N GLN A 110 3.18 8.03 -10.78
CA GLN A 110 3.28 8.77 -9.50
C GLN A 110 1.93 8.96 -8.85
N TYR A 111 0.96 9.46 -9.63
CA TYR A 111 -0.39 9.69 -9.14
C TYR A 111 -1.04 8.39 -8.64
N LEU A 112 -0.97 7.32 -9.42
CA LEU A 112 -1.53 6.03 -9.06
C LEU A 112 -0.87 5.43 -7.81
N ALA A 113 0.46 5.50 -7.70
CA ALA A 113 1.17 5.03 -6.54
C ALA A 113 0.83 5.83 -5.27
N ALA A 114 0.70 7.15 -5.40
CA ALA A 114 0.43 8.01 -4.26
C ALA A 114 -1.00 7.90 -3.73
N GLN A 115 -1.97 7.72 -4.60
CA GLN A 115 -3.38 7.68 -4.19
C GLN A 115 -3.83 6.32 -3.67
N GLN A 116 -3.12 5.22 -3.95
CA GLN A 116 -3.57 3.86 -3.63
C GLN A 116 -3.99 3.71 -2.16
N GLN A 117 -3.25 4.28 -1.23
CA GLN A 117 -3.56 4.20 0.20
C GLN A 117 -4.81 5.02 0.62
N PHE A 118 -5.38 5.80 -0.27
CA PHE A 118 -6.61 6.56 -0.06
C PHE A 118 -7.81 5.95 -0.78
N LEU A 119 -7.63 4.77 -1.38
CA LEU A 119 -8.70 4.04 -2.04
C LEU A 119 -9.41 3.12 -1.04
N ILE A 120 -10.73 3.10 -1.12
CA ILE A 120 -11.54 2.05 -0.53
C ILE A 120 -11.56 0.89 -1.51
N LEU A 121 -11.12 -0.29 -1.08
CA LEU A 121 -10.98 -1.45 -1.93
C LEU A 121 -12.23 -2.31 -1.86
N GLU A 122 -12.90 -2.51 -2.99
CA GLU A 122 -14.11 -3.30 -3.09
C GLU A 122 -14.19 -4.00 -4.45
N ASN A 123 -14.39 -5.32 -4.46
CA ASN A 123 -14.56 -6.12 -5.69
C ASN A 123 -13.52 -5.86 -6.79
N ASN A 124 -12.24 -5.83 -6.46
CA ASN A 124 -11.12 -5.50 -7.36
C ASN A 124 -11.16 -4.07 -7.93
N LEU A 125 -11.95 -3.19 -7.34
CA LEU A 125 -12.02 -1.78 -7.66
C LEU A 125 -11.46 -0.97 -6.50
N GLY A 126 -10.74 0.11 -6.82
CA GLY A 126 -10.35 1.12 -5.86
C GLY A 126 -11.23 2.34 -5.99
N LYS A 127 -11.95 2.72 -4.93
CA LYS A 127 -12.91 3.82 -4.96
C LYS A 127 -12.45 4.97 -4.09
N THR A 128 -12.68 6.21 -4.54
CA THR A 128 -12.48 7.40 -3.73
C THR A 128 -13.44 8.51 -4.13
N THR A 129 -13.90 9.29 -3.17
CA THR A 129 -14.71 10.48 -3.37
C THR A 129 -13.89 11.77 -3.25
N TYR A 130 -12.58 11.68 -3.03
CA TYR A 130 -11.74 12.86 -2.96
C TYR A 130 -11.70 13.63 -4.28
N SER A 131 -12.02 14.91 -4.21
CA SER A 131 -11.82 15.85 -5.33
C SER A 131 -10.32 15.99 -5.67
N SER A 132 -10.02 16.60 -6.80
CA SER A 132 -8.63 16.86 -7.17
C SER A 132 -7.93 17.82 -6.19
N TYR A 133 -8.66 18.73 -5.55
CA TYR A 133 -8.14 19.62 -4.52
C TYR A 133 -7.85 18.90 -3.21
N GLU A 134 -8.81 18.10 -2.71
CA GLU A 134 -8.61 17.28 -1.50
C GLU A 134 -7.46 16.28 -1.68
N MET A 135 -7.39 15.64 -2.84
CA MET A 135 -6.30 14.71 -3.15
C MET A 135 -4.95 15.43 -3.26
N SER A 136 -4.92 16.64 -3.84
CA SER A 136 -3.71 17.48 -3.92
C SER A 136 -3.05 17.69 -2.55
N ASN A 137 -3.85 17.99 -1.54
CA ASN A 137 -3.38 18.19 -0.16
C ASN A 137 -2.86 16.88 0.48
N LYS A 138 -3.35 15.72 0.02
CA LYS A 138 -2.96 14.42 0.57
C LYS A 138 -1.69 13.84 -0.05
N ILE A 139 -1.45 14.11 -1.34
CA ILE A 139 -0.37 13.46 -2.10
C ILE A 139 0.70 14.43 -2.61
N ASN A 140 0.63 15.69 -2.22
CA ASN A 140 1.58 16.73 -2.64
C ASN A 140 1.77 16.79 -4.18
N MET A 141 0.65 16.83 -4.90
CA MET A 141 0.59 16.97 -6.36
C MET A 141 -0.45 18.02 -6.73
N SER A 142 -0.15 18.94 -7.66
CA SER A 142 -1.06 20.05 -7.98
C SER A 142 -2.42 19.54 -8.51
N PRO A 143 -3.55 20.22 -8.18
CA PRO A 143 -4.87 19.84 -8.66
C PRO A 143 -4.94 19.73 -10.19
N SER A 144 -4.30 20.64 -10.91
CA SER A 144 -4.24 20.63 -12.38
C SER A 144 -3.52 19.41 -12.93
N THR A 145 -2.46 18.96 -12.25
CA THR A 145 -1.76 17.71 -12.62
C THR A 145 -2.64 16.49 -12.38
N ILE A 146 -3.34 16.44 -11.24
CA ILE A 146 -4.29 15.36 -10.93
C ILE A 146 -5.39 15.30 -11.98
N GLN A 147 -6.02 16.43 -12.31
CA GLN A 147 -7.08 16.50 -13.34
C GLN A 147 -6.59 16.04 -14.72
N ARG A 148 -5.34 16.37 -15.07
CA ARG A 148 -4.72 15.89 -16.31
C ARG A 148 -4.50 14.38 -16.28
N CYS A 149 -4.04 13.83 -15.17
CA CYS A 149 -3.91 12.39 -14.97
C CYS A 149 -5.28 11.71 -15.05
N ASP A 150 -6.30 12.24 -14.36
CA ASP A 150 -7.66 11.69 -14.39
C ASP A 150 -8.17 11.57 -15.84
N ARG A 151 -8.08 12.65 -16.62
CA ARG A 151 -8.50 12.64 -18.04
C ARG A 151 -7.76 11.60 -18.87
N SER A 152 -6.47 11.48 -18.69
CA SER A 152 -5.65 10.50 -19.40
C SER A 152 -5.97 9.07 -18.97
N LEU A 153 -6.17 8.84 -17.67
CA LEU A 153 -6.54 7.52 -17.13
C LEU A 153 -7.94 7.09 -17.55
N ILE A 154 -8.88 8.02 -17.69
CA ILE A 154 -10.20 7.74 -18.27
C ILE A 154 -10.07 7.29 -19.73
N ALA A 155 -9.31 8.03 -20.54
CA ALA A 155 -9.08 7.68 -21.94
C ALA A 155 -8.41 6.30 -22.13
N LYS A 156 -7.67 5.84 -21.13
CA LYS A 156 -7.01 4.52 -21.09
C LYS A 156 -7.84 3.46 -20.36
N GLU A 157 -9.05 3.79 -19.91
CA GLU A 157 -9.97 2.93 -19.17
C GLU A 157 -9.42 2.43 -17.81
N TYR A 158 -8.49 3.15 -17.21
CA TYR A 158 -7.99 2.89 -15.85
C TYR A 158 -8.87 3.50 -14.78
N LEU A 159 -9.63 4.53 -15.13
CA LEU A 159 -10.44 5.32 -14.22
C LEU A 159 -11.82 5.56 -14.83
N THR A 160 -12.86 5.37 -14.03
CA THR A 160 -14.22 5.81 -14.31
C THR A 160 -14.63 6.82 -13.25
N ILE A 161 -15.32 7.89 -13.65
CA ILE A 161 -15.86 8.89 -12.73
C ILE A 161 -17.39 8.83 -12.83
N ILE A 162 -18.05 8.62 -11.69
CA ILE A 162 -19.52 8.60 -11.59
C ILE A 162 -19.99 9.69 -10.63
N PRO A 163 -21.05 10.44 -11.00
CA PRO A 163 -21.68 11.38 -10.07
C PRO A 163 -22.31 10.60 -8.91
N THR A 164 -22.16 11.11 -7.69
CA THR A 164 -22.79 10.55 -6.50
C THR A 164 -23.93 11.44 -6.02
N LYS A 165 -24.75 10.91 -5.10
CA LYS A 165 -25.75 11.72 -4.37
C LYS A 165 -25.18 12.39 -3.12
N VAL A 166 -23.90 12.15 -2.80
CA VAL A 166 -23.22 12.70 -1.63
C VAL A 166 -22.80 14.14 -1.94
N LYS A 167 -23.19 15.05 -1.07
CA LYS A 167 -22.76 16.45 -1.14
C LYS A 167 -21.47 16.65 -0.37
N ASP A 168 -20.64 17.51 -0.89
CA ASP A 168 -19.49 18.04 -0.18
C ASP A 168 -19.95 18.92 0.98
N GLU A 169 -19.40 18.73 2.16
CA GLU A 169 -19.83 19.45 3.38
C GLU A 169 -19.51 20.95 3.34
N GLU A 170 -18.42 21.34 2.65
CA GLU A 170 -17.98 22.73 2.59
C GLU A 170 -18.63 23.50 1.44
N THR A 171 -18.75 22.86 0.27
CA THR A 171 -19.20 23.53 -0.96
C THR A 171 -20.67 23.27 -1.28
N GLY A 172 -21.30 22.26 -0.66
CA GLY A 172 -22.67 21.81 -0.96
C GLY A 172 -22.83 21.16 -2.35
N LEU A 173 -21.75 21.04 -3.13
CA LEU A 173 -21.76 20.44 -4.46
C LEU A 173 -21.79 18.91 -4.37
N LEU A 174 -22.36 18.26 -5.38
CA LEU A 174 -22.35 16.80 -5.47
C LEU A 174 -20.90 16.30 -5.71
N LYS A 175 -20.47 15.35 -4.89
CA LYS A 175 -19.19 14.67 -5.09
C LYS A 175 -19.27 13.70 -6.26
N ASN A 176 -18.14 13.50 -6.89
CA ASN A 176 -17.95 12.43 -7.86
C ASN A 176 -17.18 11.29 -7.21
N GLU A 177 -17.57 10.06 -7.48
CA GLU A 177 -16.79 8.87 -7.11
C GLU A 177 -15.84 8.53 -8.26
N LYS A 178 -14.58 8.39 -7.96
CA LYS A 178 -13.54 7.90 -8.85
C LYS A 178 -13.36 6.42 -8.60
N ILE A 179 -13.52 5.61 -9.63
CA ILE A 179 -13.39 4.15 -9.59
C ILE A 179 -12.20 3.74 -10.43
N PHE A 180 -11.18 3.21 -9.78
CA PHE A 180 -9.96 2.71 -10.42
C PHE A 180 -10.10 1.22 -10.68
N ASN A 181 -9.82 0.80 -11.92
CA ASN A 181 -9.79 -0.60 -12.31
C ASN A 181 -8.47 -1.23 -11.86
N LEU A 182 -8.46 -1.89 -10.69
CA LEU A 182 -7.27 -2.49 -10.09
C LEU A 182 -6.75 -3.69 -10.87
N GLU A 183 -7.59 -4.37 -11.65
CA GLU A 183 -7.14 -5.48 -12.51
C GLU A 183 -6.13 -5.00 -13.55
N LYS A 184 -6.29 -3.79 -14.06
CA LYS A 184 -5.34 -3.16 -14.98
C LYS A 184 -4.01 -2.76 -14.31
N PHE A 185 -3.97 -2.67 -12.98
CA PHE A 185 -2.73 -2.42 -12.22
C PHE A 185 -1.92 -3.69 -11.94
N GLY A 186 -2.44 -4.85 -12.36
CA GLY A 186 -1.82 -6.15 -12.19
C GLY A 186 -2.46 -7.00 -11.11
N GLN A 187 -2.41 -8.31 -11.30
CA GLN A 187 -3.02 -9.31 -10.41
C GLN A 187 -2.47 -9.31 -8.97
N ALA A 188 -1.32 -8.67 -8.71
CA ALA A 188 -0.68 -8.70 -7.41
C ALA A 188 -1.49 -7.97 -6.33
N VAL A 189 -2.17 -6.87 -6.65
CA VAL A 189 -3.05 -6.16 -5.70
C VAL A 189 -4.23 -7.06 -5.33
N VAL A 190 -4.85 -7.69 -6.32
CA VAL A 190 -5.95 -8.63 -6.12
C VAL A 190 -5.50 -9.86 -5.31
N PHE A 191 -4.31 -10.38 -5.58
CA PHE A 191 -3.73 -11.52 -4.86
C PHE A 191 -3.45 -11.20 -3.38
N VAL A 192 -2.89 -10.04 -3.10
CA VAL A 192 -2.60 -9.62 -1.71
C VAL A 192 -3.89 -9.39 -0.94
N LEU A 193 -4.90 -8.76 -1.55
CA LEU A 193 -6.22 -8.59 -0.94
C LEU A 193 -6.90 -9.93 -0.63
N LYS A 194 -6.92 -10.85 -1.59
CA LYS A 194 -7.49 -12.21 -1.37
C LYS A 194 -6.75 -12.98 -0.28
N ASN A 195 -5.42 -12.86 -0.19
CA ASN A 195 -4.66 -13.49 0.88
C ASN A 195 -4.94 -12.83 2.24
N HIS A 196 -5.08 -11.50 2.29
CA HIS A 196 -5.47 -10.82 3.52
C HIS A 196 -6.89 -11.19 3.96
N GLU A 197 -7.86 -11.26 3.05
CA GLU A 197 -9.22 -11.72 3.34
C GLU A 197 -9.21 -13.15 3.88
N LYS A 198 -8.44 -14.05 3.26
CA LYS A 198 -8.28 -15.44 3.73
C LYS A 198 -7.65 -15.48 5.12
N SER A 199 -6.57 -14.73 5.36
CA SER A 199 -5.91 -14.66 6.68
C SER A 199 -6.83 -14.07 7.74
N ILE A 200 -7.64 -13.06 7.41
CA ILE A 200 -8.64 -12.50 8.32
C ILE A 200 -9.72 -13.53 8.64
N GLN A 201 -10.14 -14.30 7.67
CA GLN A 201 -11.13 -15.36 7.88
C GLN A 201 -10.57 -16.48 8.77
N GLU A 202 -9.35 -16.94 8.51
CA GLU A 202 -8.64 -17.93 9.32
C GLU A 202 -8.49 -17.46 10.78
N LEU A 203 -8.10 -16.20 10.99
CA LEU A 203 -7.99 -15.60 12.32
C LEU A 203 -9.35 -15.47 13.03
N LYS A 204 -10.43 -15.21 12.31
CA LYS A 204 -11.79 -15.19 12.88
C LYS A 204 -12.20 -16.58 13.35
N GLU A 205 -11.97 -17.60 12.54
CA GLU A 205 -12.29 -19.01 12.88
C GLU A 205 -11.47 -19.49 14.08
N GLU A 206 -10.19 -19.14 14.14
CA GLU A 206 -9.32 -19.43 15.29
C GLU A 206 -9.81 -18.73 16.56
N ASN A 207 -10.18 -17.45 16.48
CA ASN A 207 -10.75 -16.71 17.60
C ASN A 207 -12.08 -17.30 18.11
N GLU A 208 -12.94 -17.76 17.22
CA GLU A 208 -14.19 -18.44 17.61
C GLU A 208 -13.90 -19.77 18.30
N SER A 209 -12.92 -20.52 17.82
CA SER A 209 -12.46 -21.77 18.45
C SER A 209 -11.90 -21.51 19.85
N LEU A 210 -11.05 -20.49 19.99
CA LEU A 210 -10.50 -20.09 21.30
C LEU A 210 -11.58 -19.66 22.29
N LYS A 211 -12.60 -18.92 21.86
CA LYS A 211 -13.74 -18.56 22.70
C LYS A 211 -14.51 -19.78 23.20
N LYS A 212 -14.79 -20.75 22.32
CA LYS A 212 -15.45 -22.02 22.70
C LYS A 212 -14.63 -22.77 23.73
N ASN A 213 -13.32 -22.87 23.54
CA ASN A 213 -12.42 -23.52 24.50
C ASN A 213 -12.40 -22.78 25.85
N GLN A 214 -12.41 -21.45 25.84
CA GLN A 214 -12.49 -20.63 27.04
C GLN A 214 -13.78 -20.90 27.82
N ASP A 215 -14.92 -20.99 27.15
CA ASP A 215 -16.22 -21.32 27.76
C ASP A 215 -16.24 -22.72 28.38
N ILE A 216 -15.60 -23.70 27.72
CA ILE A 216 -15.46 -25.05 28.26
C ILE A 216 -14.64 -25.03 29.55
N ILE A 217 -13.48 -24.39 29.53
CA ILE A 217 -12.59 -24.27 30.70
C ILE A 217 -13.31 -23.57 31.85
N LEU A 218 -14.04 -22.48 31.59
CA LEU A 218 -14.80 -21.76 32.61
C LEU A 218 -15.89 -22.65 33.24
N ARG A 219 -16.59 -23.49 32.45
CA ARG A 219 -17.56 -24.44 32.94
C ARG A 219 -16.91 -25.49 33.85
N GLU A 220 -15.76 -26.04 33.47
CA GLU A 220 -15.01 -26.98 34.28
C GLU A 220 -14.51 -26.37 35.60
N ILE A 221 -13.96 -25.15 35.56
CA ILE A 221 -13.55 -24.41 36.76
C ILE A 221 -14.74 -24.20 37.70
N ASN A 222 -15.92 -23.84 37.18
CA ASN A 222 -17.10 -23.63 38.00
C ASN A 222 -17.59 -24.94 38.65
N LYS A 223 -17.58 -26.06 37.94
CA LYS A 223 -17.88 -27.40 38.49
C LYS A 223 -16.91 -27.75 39.61
N LEU A 224 -15.61 -27.54 39.43
CA LEU A 224 -14.60 -27.79 40.48
C LEU A 224 -14.78 -26.91 41.70
N LYS A 225 -15.15 -25.66 41.55
CA LYS A 225 -15.44 -24.74 42.67
C LYS A 225 -16.70 -25.19 43.45
N THR A 226 -17.74 -25.60 42.73
CA THR A 226 -18.97 -26.11 43.38
C THR A 226 -18.68 -27.39 44.13
N ALA A 227 -17.94 -28.35 43.57
CA ALA A 227 -17.55 -29.60 44.20
C ALA A 227 -16.68 -29.35 45.48
N ARG A 228 -15.80 -28.33 45.42
CA ARG A 228 -14.97 -27.95 46.58
C ARG A 228 -15.76 -27.28 47.69
N GLY A 229 -16.73 -26.42 47.34
CA GLY A 229 -17.63 -25.80 48.30
C GLY A 229 -18.54 -26.78 49.02
N GLU A 230 -19.02 -27.80 48.32
CA GLU A 230 -19.79 -28.93 48.91
C GLU A 230 -18.92 -29.77 49.85
N ALA A 231 -17.63 -29.95 49.58
CA ALA A 231 -16.69 -30.65 50.44
C ALA A 231 -16.32 -29.86 51.72
N GLU A 232 -16.33 -28.52 51.65
CA GLU A 232 -16.11 -27.66 52.85
C GLU A 232 -17.32 -27.56 53.77
N LEU A 233 -18.54 -27.89 53.31
CA LEU A 233 -19.76 -27.88 54.10
C LEU A 233 -20.03 -29.19 54.83
N ILE A 234 -19.25 -30.24 54.58
CA ILE A 234 -19.42 -31.61 55.18
C ILE A 234 -18.35 -31.87 56.26
N LEU A 235 -17.41 -30.95 56.46
CA LEU A 235 -16.45 -30.97 57.58
C LEU A 235 -16.85 -29.99 58.67
#